data_51f15f64556350d80bf0d034e268d45d
#
_entry.id   51f15f64556350d80bf0d034e268d45d
#
_cell.length_a   1.000
_cell.length_b   1.000
_cell.length_c   1.000
_cell.angle_alpha   90.00
_cell.angle_beta   90.00
_cell.angle_gamma   90.00
#
_symmetry.space_group_name_H-M   'P 1'
#
loop_
_entity.id
_entity.type
_entity.pdbx_description
1 polymer ?
#
loop_
_entity_poly.entity_id
_entity_poly.type
_entity_poly.pdbx_seq_one_letter_code
_entity_poly.pdbx_strand_id
1 'polypeptide(L)'
;MFSRRFNDWEMEEVEGLLRKIHPLVLHSDVEDVLSWKISKNDSFSVRSLYRSLTFTSSEPFPWSIIWRSWAPMRVSFFAWEASWNRILTTDQLKRRGWILPNRCYLCKMEEETSDHLLLFCKKATMLWSLLFSLFDVQWVLHSSIKRNLIAWHGASMSKGKEKAWRLLPFV
;
A
#
# COMPACT_ATOMS: atom_id res chain seq x y z
N MET A 1 -14.80 -25.71 35.15
CA MET A 1 -16.18 -26.13 34.91
C MET A 1 -16.92 -24.93 34.31
N PHE A 2 -17.33 -25.00 33.05
CA PHE A 2 -18.05 -23.89 32.41
C PHE A 2 -19.46 -23.81 33.05
N SER A 3 -19.81 -22.63 33.59
CA SER A 3 -21.01 -22.47 34.38
C SER A 3 -22.24 -22.02 33.59
N ARG A 4 -22.12 -21.80 32.27
CA ARG A 4 -23.26 -21.43 31.39
C ARG A 4 -23.39 -22.40 30.21
N ARG A 5 -24.58 -22.52 29.65
CA ARG A 5 -24.81 -23.23 28.39
C ARG A 5 -24.30 -22.37 27.24
N PHE A 6 -23.71 -23.02 26.26
CA PHE A 6 -23.30 -22.37 25.01
C PHE A 6 -24.53 -22.06 24.14
N ASN A 7 -24.49 -20.97 23.39
CA ASN A 7 -25.45 -20.68 22.33
C ASN A 7 -25.11 -21.52 21.08
N ASP A 8 -26.06 -21.65 20.16
CA ASP A 8 -25.89 -22.49 18.96
C ASP A 8 -24.66 -22.08 18.12
N TRP A 9 -24.43 -20.77 17.95
CA TRP A 9 -23.26 -20.25 17.22
C TRP A 9 -21.93 -20.50 17.98
N GLU A 10 -21.93 -20.50 19.31
CA GLU A 10 -20.76 -20.84 20.12
C GLU A 10 -20.46 -22.35 20.02
N MET A 11 -21.50 -23.19 19.88
CA MET A 11 -21.34 -24.64 19.70
C MET A 11 -20.59 -24.99 18.41
N GLU A 12 -20.91 -24.33 17.28
CA GLU A 12 -20.18 -24.52 16.02
C GLU A 12 -18.69 -24.18 16.15
N GLU A 13 -18.37 -23.08 16.83
CA GLU A 13 -16.97 -22.69 17.07
C GLU A 13 -16.24 -23.69 17.99
N VAL A 14 -16.89 -24.14 19.05
CA VAL A 14 -16.35 -25.15 19.98
C VAL A 14 -16.14 -26.50 19.27
N GLU A 15 -17.11 -26.96 18.48
CA GLU A 15 -16.95 -28.18 17.68
C GLU A 15 -15.83 -28.04 16.64
N GLY A 16 -15.71 -26.89 16.00
CA GLY A 16 -14.62 -26.56 15.08
C GLY A 16 -13.25 -26.64 15.75
N LEU A 17 -13.15 -26.12 16.99
CA LEU A 17 -11.94 -26.22 17.80
C LEU A 17 -11.64 -27.67 18.22
N LEU A 18 -12.64 -28.38 18.76
CA LEU A 18 -12.49 -29.78 19.18
C LEU A 18 -12.09 -30.67 18.02
N ARG A 19 -12.63 -30.49 16.83
CA ARG A 19 -12.25 -31.23 15.61
C ARG A 19 -10.78 -31.00 15.21
N LYS A 20 -10.23 -29.82 15.51
CA LYS A 20 -8.81 -29.51 15.28
C LYS A 20 -7.90 -30.10 16.35
N ILE A 21 -8.38 -30.20 17.60
CA ILE A 21 -7.57 -30.67 18.74
C ILE A 21 -7.61 -32.20 18.84
N HIS A 22 -8.75 -32.85 18.55
CA HIS A 22 -8.94 -34.27 18.68
C HIS A 22 -7.86 -35.13 17.97
N PRO A 23 -7.36 -34.80 16.78
CA PRO A 23 -6.29 -35.57 16.13
C PRO A 23 -4.90 -35.31 16.70
N LEU A 24 -4.74 -34.31 17.64
CA LEU A 24 -3.45 -33.98 18.21
C LEU A 24 -3.15 -34.91 19.40
N VAL A 25 -2.18 -35.80 19.24
CA VAL A 25 -1.64 -36.63 20.34
C VAL A 25 -0.67 -35.75 21.13
N LEU A 26 -1.04 -35.39 22.35
CA LEU A 26 -0.16 -34.72 23.28
C LEU A 26 0.78 -35.71 23.93
N HIS A 27 2.05 -35.58 23.68
CA HIS A 27 3.10 -36.33 24.36
C HIS A 27 3.58 -35.50 25.57
N SER A 28 3.21 -35.94 26.78
CA SER A 28 3.55 -35.23 28.02
C SER A 28 5.06 -35.22 28.33
N ASP A 29 5.81 -36.06 27.67
CA ASP A 29 7.23 -36.31 27.95
C ASP A 29 8.19 -35.53 27.02
N VAL A 30 7.62 -34.77 26.09
CA VAL A 30 8.38 -33.98 25.14
C VAL A 30 8.12 -32.48 25.41
N GLU A 31 9.20 -31.72 25.62
CA GLU A 31 9.10 -30.28 25.78
C GLU A 31 8.60 -29.63 24.48
N ASP A 32 7.71 -28.64 24.62
CA ASP A 32 7.23 -27.85 23.50
C ASP A 32 8.36 -27.03 22.86
N VAL A 33 8.59 -27.24 21.57
CA VAL A 33 9.59 -26.52 20.81
C VAL A 33 8.91 -25.57 19.84
N LEU A 34 9.22 -24.28 19.96
CA LEU A 34 8.77 -23.28 19.00
C LEU A 34 9.51 -23.44 17.67
N SER A 35 8.79 -23.87 16.63
CA SER A 35 9.31 -24.04 15.28
C SER A 35 8.89 -22.90 14.38
N TRP A 36 9.84 -22.32 13.66
CA TRP A 36 9.60 -21.27 12.68
C TRP A 36 9.54 -21.82 11.26
N LYS A 37 8.35 -22.18 10.80
CA LYS A 37 8.10 -22.88 9.52
C LYS A 37 8.60 -22.15 8.26
N ILE A 38 8.95 -20.88 8.35
CA ILE A 38 9.40 -20.07 7.19
C ILE A 38 10.90 -20.24 6.91
N SER A 39 11.67 -20.67 7.91
CA SER A 39 13.11 -20.93 7.73
C SER A 39 13.38 -22.44 7.54
N LYS A 40 14.40 -22.76 6.73
CA LYS A 40 14.80 -24.15 6.53
C LYS A 40 15.32 -24.85 7.80
N ASN A 41 15.71 -24.08 8.80
CA ASN A 41 16.32 -24.56 10.04
C ASN A 41 15.36 -24.45 11.23
N ASP A 42 14.08 -24.23 10.98
CA ASP A 42 13.01 -24.05 11.98
C ASP A 42 13.32 -23.00 13.06
N SER A 43 14.39 -22.23 12.90
CA SER A 43 14.79 -21.19 13.83
C SER A 43 14.24 -19.82 13.42
N PHE A 44 13.71 -19.09 14.41
CA PHE A 44 13.25 -17.72 14.23
C PHE A 44 14.42 -16.78 14.01
N SER A 45 14.30 -15.89 13.04
CA SER A 45 15.13 -14.69 12.93
C SER A 45 14.29 -13.50 12.47
N VAL A 46 14.62 -12.32 12.98
CA VAL A 46 13.97 -11.06 12.57
C VAL A 46 14.06 -10.88 11.05
N ARG A 47 15.16 -11.29 10.44
CA ARG A 47 15.35 -11.24 8.98
C ARG A 47 14.34 -12.16 8.25
N SER A 48 14.07 -13.37 8.75
CA SER A 48 13.11 -14.29 8.12
C SER A 48 11.69 -13.79 8.27
N LEU A 49 11.33 -13.22 9.43
CA LEU A 49 10.03 -12.56 9.63
C LEU A 49 9.87 -11.37 8.69
N TYR A 50 10.84 -10.46 8.64
CA TYR A 50 10.79 -9.30 7.75
C TYR A 50 10.63 -9.71 6.29
N ARG A 51 11.39 -10.71 5.84
CA ARG A 51 11.25 -11.25 4.48
C ARG A 51 9.85 -11.79 4.22
N SER A 52 9.28 -12.58 5.11
CA SER A 52 7.93 -13.14 4.94
C SER A 52 6.86 -12.06 4.84
N LEU A 53 6.99 -10.98 5.61
CA LEU A 53 6.08 -9.85 5.57
C LEU A 53 6.24 -8.99 4.31
N THR A 54 7.45 -8.89 3.77
CA THR A 54 7.73 -8.08 2.57
C THR A 54 7.46 -8.82 1.26
N PHE A 55 7.54 -10.15 1.22
CA PHE A 55 7.29 -10.96 0.02
C PHE A 55 5.82 -10.99 -0.43
N THR A 56 4.88 -10.53 0.38
CA THR A 56 3.46 -10.44 0.01
C THR A 56 3.13 -9.29 -0.94
N SER A 57 4.06 -8.37 -1.20
CA SER A 57 3.87 -7.27 -2.14
C SER A 57 4.45 -7.64 -3.50
N SER A 58 3.60 -8.06 -4.43
CA SER A 58 3.99 -8.46 -5.80
C SER A 58 4.48 -7.31 -6.68
N GLU A 59 4.26 -6.07 -6.31
CA GLU A 59 4.70 -4.91 -7.08
C GLU A 59 5.93 -4.23 -6.44
N PRO A 60 6.99 -4.00 -7.22
CA PRO A 60 8.18 -3.31 -6.72
C PRO A 60 7.82 -1.90 -6.24
N PHE A 61 8.42 -1.47 -5.16
CA PHE A 61 8.28 -0.09 -4.69
C PHE A 61 9.20 0.84 -5.50
N PRO A 62 8.73 2.03 -5.94
CA PRO A 62 9.51 2.96 -6.77
C PRO A 62 10.56 3.73 -5.94
N TRP A 63 11.39 2.99 -5.24
CA TRP A 63 12.36 3.48 -4.28
C TRP A 63 13.37 4.48 -4.85
N SER A 64 13.96 4.17 -6.02
CA SER A 64 14.96 5.03 -6.65
C SER A 64 14.38 6.34 -7.18
N ILE A 65 13.10 6.32 -7.56
CA ILE A 65 12.41 7.51 -8.09
C ILE A 65 12.16 8.48 -6.95
N ILE A 66 11.63 7.99 -5.84
CA ILE A 66 11.23 8.82 -4.70
C ILE A 66 12.44 9.38 -3.97
N TRP A 67 13.45 8.55 -3.68
CA TRP A 67 14.54 8.93 -2.78
C TRP A 67 15.83 9.40 -3.47
N ARG A 68 15.98 9.15 -4.77
CA ARG A 68 17.12 9.65 -5.57
C ARG A 68 16.73 10.82 -6.48
N SER A 69 15.53 11.34 -6.34
CA SER A 69 15.10 12.52 -7.09
C SER A 69 15.82 13.77 -6.60
N TRP A 70 15.90 14.77 -7.49
CA TRP A 70 16.37 16.11 -7.13
C TRP A 70 15.32 16.93 -6.37
N ALA A 71 14.18 16.29 -6.06
CA ALA A 71 13.09 16.93 -5.33
C ALA A 71 13.48 17.21 -3.88
N PRO A 72 12.98 18.29 -3.28
CA PRO A 72 13.15 18.54 -1.87
C PRO A 72 12.64 17.36 -1.02
N MET A 73 13.31 17.08 0.10
CA MET A 73 12.97 15.94 0.97
C MET A 73 11.49 15.89 1.36
N ARG A 74 10.87 17.04 1.62
CA ARG A 74 9.43 17.14 1.95
C ARG A 74 8.54 16.56 0.85
N VAL A 75 8.90 16.83 -0.41
CA VAL A 75 8.16 16.36 -1.59
C VAL A 75 8.36 14.85 -1.77
N SER A 76 9.57 14.35 -1.53
CA SER A 76 9.87 12.92 -1.56
C SER A 76 9.07 12.16 -0.49
N PHE A 77 8.96 12.68 0.73
CA PHE A 77 8.11 12.11 1.77
C PHE A 77 6.63 12.11 1.38
N PHE A 78 6.13 13.22 0.84
CA PHE A 78 4.75 13.29 0.35
C PHE A 78 4.49 12.25 -0.76
N ALA A 79 5.39 12.14 -1.74
CA ALA A 79 5.27 11.13 -2.79
C ALA A 79 5.31 9.69 -2.25
N TRP A 80 6.12 9.45 -1.21
CA TRP A 80 6.15 8.17 -0.51
C TRP A 80 4.80 7.86 0.16
N GLU A 81 4.24 8.79 0.94
CA GLU A 81 2.93 8.65 1.57
C GLU A 81 1.82 8.46 0.51
N ALA A 82 1.86 9.25 -0.57
CA ALA A 82 0.91 9.16 -1.68
C ALA A 82 0.98 7.79 -2.37
N SER A 83 2.18 7.24 -2.60
CA SER A 83 2.37 5.92 -3.22
C SER A 83 1.81 4.76 -2.40
N TRP A 84 1.64 4.96 -1.09
CA TRP A 84 1.01 4.03 -0.16
C TRP A 84 -0.46 4.37 0.15
N ASN A 85 -1.04 5.36 -0.53
CA ASN A 85 -2.38 5.88 -0.22
C ASN A 85 -2.53 6.29 1.26
N ARG A 86 -1.51 6.96 1.80
CA ARG A 86 -1.47 7.35 3.23
C ARG A 86 -1.57 8.87 3.45
N ILE A 87 -1.63 9.68 2.40
CA ILE A 87 -1.92 11.11 2.54
C ILE A 87 -3.32 11.30 3.14
N LEU A 88 -3.50 12.39 3.90
CA LEU A 88 -4.74 12.68 4.63
C LEU A 88 -5.85 13.16 3.68
N THR A 89 -6.39 12.26 2.92
CA THR A 89 -7.61 12.46 2.12
C THR A 89 -8.86 12.13 2.93
N THR A 90 -10.02 12.58 2.49
CA THR A 90 -11.29 12.36 3.22
C THR A 90 -11.62 10.87 3.38
N ASP A 91 -11.23 10.01 2.44
CA ASP A 91 -11.37 8.55 2.58
C ASP A 91 -10.49 8.00 3.72
N GLN A 92 -9.26 8.51 3.87
CA GLN A 92 -8.37 8.11 4.97
C GLN A 92 -8.87 8.60 6.32
N LEU A 93 -9.44 9.81 6.38
CA LEU A 93 -10.07 10.33 7.60
C LEU A 93 -11.30 9.48 7.99
N LYS A 94 -12.15 9.11 7.02
CA LYS A 94 -13.28 8.19 7.27
C LYS A 94 -12.83 6.84 7.83
N ARG A 95 -11.76 6.26 7.28
CA ARG A 95 -11.18 5.01 7.80
C ARG A 95 -10.67 5.14 9.24
N ARG A 96 -10.32 6.36 9.67
CA ARG A 96 -9.93 6.68 11.05
C ARG A 96 -11.11 7.03 11.96
N GLY A 97 -12.35 6.84 11.49
CA GLY A 97 -13.58 7.06 12.28
C GLY A 97 -14.16 8.47 12.21
N TRP A 98 -13.63 9.36 11.34
CA TRP A 98 -14.22 10.68 11.15
C TRP A 98 -15.51 10.59 10.32
N ILE A 99 -16.56 11.27 10.79
CA ILE A 99 -17.84 11.36 10.07
C ILE A 99 -17.77 12.58 9.15
N LEU A 100 -17.33 12.37 7.91
CA LEU A 100 -17.18 13.40 6.90
C LEU A 100 -17.82 12.94 5.58
N PRO A 101 -18.43 13.85 4.80
CA PRO A 101 -18.84 13.54 3.43
C PRO A 101 -17.57 13.26 2.60
N ASN A 102 -17.48 12.07 2.00
CA ASN A 102 -16.36 11.74 1.11
C ASN A 102 -16.59 12.34 -0.26
N ARG A 103 -16.15 13.57 -0.44
CA ARG A 103 -16.28 14.29 -1.70
C ARG A 103 -15.00 15.10 -1.95
N CYS A 104 -14.41 14.94 -3.13
CA CYS A 104 -13.19 15.63 -3.53
C CYS A 104 -13.34 17.14 -3.40
N TYR A 105 -12.45 17.78 -2.67
CA TYR A 105 -12.45 19.21 -2.44
C TYR A 105 -12.25 20.02 -3.73
N LEU A 106 -11.46 19.50 -4.67
CA LEU A 106 -11.13 20.19 -5.92
C LEU A 106 -12.27 20.17 -6.95
N CYS A 107 -12.82 19.00 -7.25
CA CYS A 107 -13.87 18.86 -8.27
C CYS A 107 -15.29 18.81 -7.69
N LYS A 108 -15.45 18.48 -6.42
CA LYS A 108 -16.72 18.32 -5.69
C LYS A 108 -17.70 17.32 -6.34
N MET A 109 -17.21 16.46 -7.21
CA MET A 109 -18.02 15.50 -7.97
C MET A 109 -17.88 14.08 -7.44
N GLU A 110 -16.67 13.64 -7.21
CA GLU A 110 -16.33 12.25 -6.88
C GLU A 110 -15.76 12.11 -5.47
N GLU A 111 -15.57 10.87 -5.03
CA GLU A 111 -14.93 10.59 -3.75
C GLU A 111 -13.45 11.04 -3.76
N GLU A 112 -13.01 11.57 -2.63
CA GLU A 112 -11.62 11.99 -2.49
C GLU A 112 -10.75 10.82 -2.04
N THR A 113 -10.01 10.27 -2.98
CA THR A 113 -8.93 9.31 -2.74
C THR A 113 -7.61 9.94 -3.18
N SER A 114 -6.49 9.39 -2.75
CA SER A 114 -5.16 9.87 -3.17
C SER A 114 -5.01 9.81 -4.69
N ASP A 115 -5.40 8.69 -5.31
CA ASP A 115 -5.31 8.51 -6.75
C ASP A 115 -6.24 9.48 -7.51
N HIS A 116 -7.48 9.67 -7.01
CA HIS A 116 -8.38 10.65 -7.63
C HIS A 116 -7.78 12.06 -7.52
N LEU A 117 -7.37 12.48 -6.31
CA LEU A 117 -6.91 13.84 -6.05
C LEU A 117 -5.70 14.21 -6.91
N LEU A 118 -4.73 13.30 -7.07
CA LEU A 118 -3.46 13.58 -7.72
C LEU A 118 -3.41 13.18 -9.20
N LEU A 119 -4.24 12.24 -9.65
CA LEU A 119 -4.22 11.76 -11.04
C LEU A 119 -5.51 12.02 -11.79
N PHE A 120 -6.68 11.67 -11.22
CA PHE A 120 -7.93 11.58 -11.96
C PHE A 120 -8.90 12.71 -11.73
N CYS A 121 -8.69 13.55 -10.73
CA CYS A 121 -9.50 14.75 -10.54
C CYS A 121 -9.43 15.63 -11.80
N LYS A 122 -10.56 16.13 -12.24
CA LYS A 122 -10.63 17.04 -13.42
C LYS A 122 -9.61 18.18 -13.38
N LYS A 123 -9.34 18.74 -12.20
CA LYS A 123 -8.32 19.77 -12.02
C LYS A 123 -6.91 19.23 -12.17
N ALA A 124 -6.64 18.04 -11.60
CA ALA A 124 -5.33 17.40 -11.72
C ALA A 124 -5.05 16.96 -13.16
N THR A 125 -6.03 16.37 -13.86
CA THR A 125 -5.86 15.98 -15.27
C THR A 125 -5.61 17.16 -16.18
N MET A 126 -6.22 18.32 -15.93
CA MET A 126 -5.90 19.55 -16.68
C MET A 126 -4.45 19.99 -16.46
N LEU A 127 -3.95 19.95 -15.23
CA LEU A 127 -2.55 20.27 -14.94
C LEU A 127 -1.60 19.27 -15.60
N TRP A 128 -1.88 17.98 -15.52
CA TRP A 128 -1.09 16.96 -16.21
C TRP A 128 -1.05 17.18 -17.72
N SER A 129 -2.19 17.49 -18.35
CA SER A 129 -2.27 17.78 -19.79
C SER A 129 -1.43 18.99 -20.18
N LEU A 130 -1.44 20.06 -19.39
CA LEU A 130 -0.59 21.22 -19.60
C LEU A 130 0.90 20.88 -19.48
N LEU A 131 1.27 20.09 -18.46
CA LEU A 131 2.66 19.66 -18.27
C LEU A 131 3.13 18.78 -19.43
N PHE A 132 2.32 17.82 -19.86
CA PHE A 132 2.67 16.95 -20.98
C PHE A 132 2.81 17.74 -22.29
N SER A 133 1.95 18.71 -22.53
CA SER A 133 2.06 19.63 -23.67
C SER A 133 3.34 20.46 -23.61
N LEU A 134 3.72 20.98 -22.43
CA LEU A 134 4.94 21.76 -22.24
C LEU A 134 6.22 20.97 -22.57
N PHE A 135 6.20 19.67 -22.26
CA PHE A 135 7.31 18.76 -22.53
C PHE A 135 7.25 18.08 -23.90
N ASP A 136 6.15 18.29 -24.64
CA ASP A 136 5.86 17.63 -25.91
C ASP A 136 5.90 16.10 -25.77
N VAL A 137 5.19 15.59 -24.77
CA VAL A 137 5.13 14.18 -24.41
C VAL A 137 3.69 13.71 -24.42
N GLN A 138 3.46 12.58 -25.06
CA GLN A 138 2.21 11.83 -24.94
C GLN A 138 2.35 10.82 -23.81
N TRP A 139 1.59 11.01 -22.73
CA TRP A 139 1.62 10.14 -21.57
C TRP A 139 0.23 9.71 -21.14
N VAL A 140 0.10 8.44 -20.80
CA VAL A 140 -1.15 7.89 -20.26
C VAL A 140 -0.96 7.68 -18.76
N LEU A 141 -1.82 8.30 -17.96
CA LEU A 141 -1.81 8.12 -16.52
C LEU A 141 -2.23 6.69 -16.15
N HIS A 142 -1.48 6.05 -15.28
CA HIS A 142 -1.76 4.71 -14.80
C HIS A 142 -2.80 4.72 -13.68
N SER A 143 -3.36 3.56 -13.36
CA SER A 143 -4.46 3.39 -12.41
C SER A 143 -4.15 3.77 -10.96
N SER A 144 -2.90 3.99 -10.60
CA SER A 144 -2.50 4.42 -9.25
C SER A 144 -1.23 5.27 -9.29
N ILE A 145 -1.03 6.07 -8.26
CA ILE A 145 0.17 6.89 -8.08
C ILE A 145 1.42 6.02 -8.11
N LYS A 146 1.41 4.89 -7.39
CA LYS A 146 2.55 3.96 -7.36
C LYS A 146 2.91 3.46 -8.75
N ARG A 147 1.94 3.00 -9.54
CA ARG A 147 2.16 2.53 -10.92
C ARG A 147 2.61 3.64 -11.85
N ASN A 148 2.03 4.83 -11.67
CA ASN A 148 2.42 6.00 -12.45
C ASN A 148 3.89 6.37 -12.19
N LEU A 149 4.35 6.36 -10.94
CA LEU A 149 5.75 6.59 -10.58
C LEU A 149 6.69 5.53 -11.18
N ILE A 150 6.31 4.26 -11.12
CA ILE A 150 7.12 3.16 -11.70
C ILE A 150 7.27 3.33 -13.22
N ALA A 151 6.17 3.61 -13.91
CA ALA A 151 6.18 3.81 -15.36
C ALA A 151 6.98 5.04 -15.76
N TRP A 152 6.94 6.10 -14.96
CA TRP A 152 7.68 7.34 -15.18
C TRP A 152 9.20 7.14 -15.29
N HIS A 153 9.73 6.21 -14.51
CA HIS A 153 11.17 5.89 -14.52
C HIS A 153 11.63 5.27 -15.85
N GLY A 154 10.77 4.52 -16.51
CA GLY A 154 11.06 3.86 -17.79
C GLY A 154 10.98 4.78 -19.00
N ALA A 155 10.47 6.00 -18.83
CA ALA A 155 10.32 6.94 -19.94
C ALA A 155 11.66 7.56 -20.33
N SER A 156 12.04 7.36 -21.60
CA SER A 156 13.23 7.98 -22.19
C SER A 156 12.89 9.35 -22.75
N MET A 157 13.63 10.38 -22.35
CA MET A 157 13.47 11.74 -22.81
C MET A 157 14.64 12.23 -23.63
N SER A 158 14.43 13.22 -24.50
CA SER A 158 15.47 13.88 -25.26
C SER A 158 16.50 14.54 -24.34
N LYS A 159 17.78 14.51 -24.76
CA LYS A 159 18.88 15.19 -24.07
C LYS A 159 18.51 16.65 -23.79
N GLY A 160 18.56 17.06 -22.54
CA GLY A 160 18.24 18.43 -22.08
C GLY A 160 16.95 18.58 -21.27
N LYS A 161 15.93 17.77 -21.52
CA LYS A 161 14.67 17.80 -20.75
C LYS A 161 14.63 16.77 -19.61
N GLU A 162 15.60 15.84 -19.57
CA GLU A 162 15.61 14.70 -18.64
C GLU A 162 15.59 15.10 -17.17
N LYS A 163 16.34 16.13 -16.76
CA LYS A 163 16.36 16.59 -15.38
C LYS A 163 15.01 17.14 -14.95
N ALA A 164 14.40 17.98 -15.77
CA ALA A 164 13.09 18.55 -15.49
C ALA A 164 11.99 17.48 -15.51
N TRP A 165 12.03 16.55 -16.45
CA TRP A 165 11.12 15.42 -16.52
C TRP A 165 11.15 14.57 -15.25
N ARG A 166 12.32 14.27 -14.70
CA ARG A 166 12.48 13.52 -13.46
C ARG A 166 11.88 14.21 -12.23
N LEU A 167 11.70 15.54 -12.28
CA LEU A 167 11.09 16.32 -11.20
C LEU A 167 9.57 16.42 -11.32
N LEU A 168 9.02 16.25 -12.51
CA LEU A 168 7.59 16.42 -12.78
C LEU A 168 6.64 15.64 -11.86
N PRO A 169 6.91 14.36 -11.50
CA PRO A 169 6.04 13.62 -10.59
C PRO A 169 5.94 14.23 -9.19
N PHE A 170 6.78 15.23 -8.91
CA PHE A 170 6.90 15.87 -7.60
C PHE A 170 6.44 17.34 -7.59
N VAL A 171 5.90 17.82 -8.70
CA VAL A 171 5.30 19.16 -8.84
C VAL A 171 3.80 19.09 -8.66
#